data_e125b0a8b6e615b8edbe9dff9617a56f
#
_entry.id   e125b0a8b6e615b8edbe9dff9617a56f
#
_cell.length_a   1.000
_cell.length_b   1.000
_cell.length_c   1.000
_cell.angle_alpha   90.00
_cell.angle_beta   90.00
_cell.angle_gamma   90.00
#
_symmetry.space_group_name_H-M   'P 1'
#
loop_
_entity.id
_entity.type
_entity.pdbx_description
1 polymer ?
#
loop_
_entity_poly.entity_id
_entity_poly.type
_entity_poly.pdbx_seq_one_letter_code
_entity_poly.pdbx_strand_id
1 'polypeptide(L)'
;MKKLFLMAVVMLASVASYAQHAVGSFTLQPKIGMNIASLTDADDSDARIGLAAGAEFEYQVTDMISVSFGALYSMQGCKYDDATVKLDYINVPILANVYVAKGFAVKLGLQPSFKVNYKYSVDGDSFDGEKWGPKANGVDLSIPVGVSYEYNNFVLDGRYNFGVTKAFDSKAEKSKNSVFQITLGYKFDL
;
A
#
# COMPACT_ATOMS: atom_id res chain seq x y z
N MET A 1 -19.21 -25.33 -2.24
CA MET A 1 -18.27 -24.21 -2.32
C MET A 1 -18.16 -23.63 -3.72
N LYS A 2 -17.88 -24.40 -4.80
CA LYS A 2 -17.80 -23.88 -6.18
C LYS A 2 -19.08 -23.18 -6.68
N LYS A 3 -20.26 -23.70 -6.33
CA LYS A 3 -21.57 -23.10 -6.73
C LYS A 3 -21.86 -21.79 -6.00
N LEU A 4 -21.46 -21.65 -4.74
CA LEU A 4 -21.58 -20.41 -3.96
C LEU A 4 -20.64 -19.31 -4.51
N PHE A 5 -19.43 -19.69 -4.91
CA PHE A 5 -18.47 -18.79 -5.56
C PHE A 5 -18.99 -18.31 -6.92
N LEU A 6 -19.57 -19.24 -7.72
CA LEU A 6 -20.17 -18.88 -9.01
C LEU A 6 -21.40 -17.96 -8.84
N MET A 7 -22.26 -18.21 -7.86
CA MET A 7 -23.39 -17.33 -7.53
C MET A 7 -22.92 -15.95 -7.07
N ALA A 8 -21.86 -15.88 -6.25
CA ALA A 8 -21.27 -14.59 -5.84
C ALA A 8 -20.71 -13.81 -7.03
N VAL A 9 -20.03 -14.49 -7.96
CA VAL A 9 -19.51 -13.88 -9.19
C VAL A 9 -20.64 -13.41 -10.12
N VAL A 10 -21.73 -14.19 -10.25
CA VAL A 10 -22.90 -13.82 -11.07
C VAL A 10 -23.68 -12.67 -10.42
N MET A 11 -23.82 -12.64 -9.09
CA MET A 11 -24.42 -11.49 -8.39
C MET A 11 -23.56 -10.22 -8.53
N LEU A 12 -22.24 -10.32 -8.50
CA LEU A 12 -21.34 -9.20 -8.74
C LEU A 12 -21.43 -8.70 -10.20
N ALA A 13 -21.61 -9.60 -11.17
CA ALA A 13 -21.77 -9.23 -12.59
C ALA A 13 -23.11 -8.54 -12.91
N SER A 14 -24.15 -8.74 -12.13
CA SER A 14 -25.47 -8.13 -12.35
C SER A 14 -25.58 -6.69 -11.82
N VAL A 15 -24.59 -6.19 -11.08
CA VAL A 15 -24.55 -4.82 -10.53
C VAL A 15 -23.68 -3.88 -11.40
N ALA A 16 -23.21 -4.36 -12.55
CA ALA A 16 -22.26 -3.68 -13.43
C ALA A 16 -22.92 -2.58 -14.27
N SER A 17 -23.28 -1.46 -13.64
CA SER A 17 -23.61 -0.24 -14.40
C SER A 17 -23.46 1.04 -13.59
N TYR A 18 -22.37 1.18 -12.85
CA TYR A 18 -22.14 2.43 -12.12
C TYR A 18 -20.65 2.75 -12.06
N ALA A 19 -20.10 3.32 -13.16
CA ALA A 19 -18.93 4.15 -13.03
C ALA A 19 -19.27 5.27 -12.04
N GLN A 20 -18.46 5.43 -11.03
CA GLN A 20 -18.63 6.53 -10.08
C GLN A 20 -18.21 7.85 -10.73
N HIS A 21 -17.24 7.74 -11.66
CA HIS A 21 -16.72 8.84 -12.47
C HIS A 21 -16.90 8.52 -13.95
N ALA A 22 -17.11 9.58 -14.77
CA ALA A 22 -17.28 9.42 -16.21
C ALA A 22 -16.02 8.83 -16.86
N VAL A 23 -16.19 7.99 -17.88
CA VAL A 23 -15.06 7.48 -18.67
C VAL A 23 -14.28 8.66 -19.25
N GLY A 24 -12.96 8.63 -19.10
CA GLY A 24 -12.05 9.72 -19.48
C GLY A 24 -11.86 10.79 -18.42
N SER A 25 -12.55 10.70 -17.27
CA SER A 25 -12.32 11.63 -16.16
C SER A 25 -11.01 11.36 -15.43
N PHE A 26 -10.45 12.43 -14.89
CA PHE A 26 -9.25 12.41 -14.06
C PHE A 26 -9.61 12.91 -12.67
N THR A 27 -9.15 12.19 -11.63
CA THR A 27 -9.36 12.62 -10.26
C THR A 27 -8.03 12.67 -9.51
N LEU A 28 -7.95 13.56 -8.50
CA LEU A 28 -6.86 13.65 -7.54
C LEU A 28 -7.37 13.24 -6.17
N GLN A 29 -6.68 12.32 -5.52
CA GLN A 29 -7.03 11.80 -4.21
C GLN A 29 -5.89 12.02 -3.20
N PRO A 30 -5.81 13.15 -2.48
CA PRO A 30 -5.02 13.21 -1.25
C PRO A 30 -5.56 12.20 -0.24
N LYS A 31 -4.64 11.52 0.47
CA LYS A 31 -4.96 10.48 1.44
C LYS A 31 -3.98 10.45 2.60
N ILE A 32 -4.50 10.06 3.75
CA ILE A 32 -3.73 9.87 4.98
C ILE A 32 -4.24 8.61 5.69
N GLY A 33 -3.36 7.95 6.42
CA GLY A 33 -3.72 6.75 7.16
C GLY A 33 -2.53 6.12 7.86
N MET A 34 -2.61 4.82 8.08
CA MET A 34 -1.60 4.07 8.81
C MET A 34 -1.11 2.85 8.05
N ASN A 35 0.13 2.50 8.32
CA ASN A 35 0.74 1.23 7.96
C ASN A 35 0.88 0.36 9.22
N ILE A 36 0.62 -0.92 9.06
CA ILE A 36 1.05 -1.98 9.98
C ILE A 36 2.11 -2.75 9.20
N ALA A 37 3.37 -2.45 9.49
CA ALA A 37 4.52 -2.93 8.74
C ALA A 37 5.32 -3.95 9.55
N SER A 38 5.75 -5.01 8.91
CA SER A 38 6.67 -6.01 9.44
C SER A 38 7.67 -6.42 8.36
N LEU A 39 8.70 -7.15 8.77
CA LEU A 39 9.64 -7.80 7.87
C LEU A 39 9.35 -9.31 7.88
N THR A 40 9.27 -9.92 6.69
CA THR A 40 9.20 -11.38 6.58
C THR A 40 10.54 -11.98 7.01
N ASP A 41 10.52 -13.22 7.52
CA ASP A 41 11.73 -13.95 7.97
C ASP A 41 12.56 -13.17 9.02
N ALA A 42 11.91 -12.29 9.79
CA ALA A 42 12.50 -11.63 10.95
C ALA A 42 11.94 -12.28 12.21
N ASP A 43 12.64 -13.30 12.71
CA ASP A 43 12.25 -14.01 13.92
C ASP A 43 12.22 -13.01 15.10
N ASP A 44 11.23 -13.16 15.99
CA ASP A 44 11.01 -12.33 17.18
C ASP A 44 10.80 -10.84 16.91
N SER A 45 10.26 -10.46 15.72
CA SER A 45 9.90 -9.08 15.44
C SER A 45 8.40 -8.84 15.42
N ASP A 46 7.99 -7.73 16.05
CA ASP A 46 6.63 -7.23 16.05
C ASP A 46 6.38 -6.23 14.92
N ALA A 47 5.11 -6.09 14.55
CA ALA A 47 4.71 -5.11 13.54
C ALA A 47 4.87 -3.68 14.07
N ARG A 48 5.42 -2.79 13.24
CA ARG A 48 5.49 -1.35 13.51
C ARG A 48 4.27 -0.65 12.91
N ILE A 49 3.59 0.16 13.73
CA ILE A 49 2.58 1.09 13.24
C ILE A 49 3.28 2.37 12.80
N GLY A 50 2.99 2.81 11.56
CA GLY A 50 3.56 3.99 10.94
C GLY A 50 2.53 4.83 10.20
N LEU A 51 2.90 6.03 9.80
CA LEU A 51 2.08 6.93 8.99
C LEU A 51 2.17 6.55 7.51
N ALA A 52 1.04 6.67 6.79
CA ALA A 52 0.97 6.71 5.34
C ALA A 52 0.26 8.00 4.92
N ALA A 53 0.89 8.83 4.09
CA ALA A 53 0.29 10.09 3.62
C ALA A 53 0.81 10.46 2.23
N GLY A 54 -0.07 10.99 1.39
CA GLY A 54 0.31 11.39 0.03
C GLY A 54 -0.90 11.65 -0.85
N ALA A 55 -0.72 11.47 -2.18
CA ALA A 55 -1.80 11.63 -3.13
C ALA A 55 -1.67 10.62 -4.28
N GLU A 56 -2.81 10.21 -4.81
CA GLU A 56 -2.93 9.39 -6.02
C GLU A 56 -3.80 10.12 -7.04
N PHE A 57 -3.39 10.06 -8.30
CA PHE A 57 -4.22 10.39 -9.45
C PHE A 57 -4.90 9.12 -9.92
N GLU A 58 -6.12 9.26 -10.40
CA GLU A 58 -6.86 8.13 -10.98
C GLU A 58 -7.51 8.58 -12.29
N TYR A 59 -7.35 7.75 -13.32
CA TYR A 59 -7.93 7.94 -14.64
C TYR A 59 -8.95 6.84 -14.92
N GLN A 60 -10.19 7.21 -15.22
CA GLN A 60 -11.26 6.27 -15.53
C GLN A 60 -11.15 5.81 -16.99
N VAL A 61 -10.72 4.55 -17.18
CA VAL A 61 -10.49 3.98 -18.52
C VAL A 61 -11.78 3.45 -19.15
N THR A 62 -12.61 2.79 -18.34
CA THR A 62 -13.93 2.26 -18.72
C THR A 62 -14.89 2.44 -17.55
N ASP A 63 -16.17 2.10 -17.73
CA ASP A 63 -17.15 2.18 -16.65
C ASP A 63 -16.78 1.34 -15.40
N MET A 64 -15.93 0.33 -15.57
CA MET A 64 -15.55 -0.60 -14.50
C MET A 64 -14.07 -0.56 -14.14
N ILE A 65 -13.22 0.05 -14.96
CA ILE A 65 -11.77 -0.02 -14.79
C ILE A 65 -11.18 1.37 -14.77
N SER A 66 -10.39 1.65 -13.75
CA SER A 66 -9.52 2.81 -13.70
C SER A 66 -8.06 2.42 -13.45
N VAL A 67 -7.16 3.32 -13.75
CA VAL A 67 -5.74 3.22 -13.44
C VAL A 67 -5.38 4.36 -12.51
N SER A 68 -4.74 4.04 -11.39
CA SER A 68 -4.24 5.07 -10.48
C SER A 68 -2.73 5.00 -10.31
N PHE A 69 -2.12 6.16 -10.12
CA PHE A 69 -0.70 6.32 -9.81
C PHE A 69 -0.50 7.50 -8.86
N GLY A 70 0.56 7.48 -8.08
CA GLY A 70 0.77 8.55 -7.10
C GLY A 70 2.08 8.48 -6.37
N ALA A 71 2.17 9.25 -5.31
CA ALA A 71 3.30 9.22 -4.38
C ALA A 71 2.79 9.30 -2.94
N LEU A 72 3.29 8.39 -2.09
CA LEU A 72 2.95 8.35 -0.67
C LEU A 72 4.22 8.22 0.16
N TYR A 73 4.35 9.09 1.16
CA TYR A 73 5.27 8.86 2.25
C TYR A 73 4.76 7.72 3.12
N SER A 74 5.60 6.76 3.43
CA SER A 74 5.23 5.51 4.08
C SER A 74 6.26 5.14 5.14
N MET A 75 5.86 5.21 6.41
CA MET A 75 6.68 4.76 7.53
C MET A 75 6.53 3.25 7.69
N GLN A 76 7.62 2.52 7.53
CA GLN A 76 7.67 1.05 7.58
C GLN A 76 8.78 0.58 8.52
N GLY A 77 9.02 -0.73 8.55
CA GLY A 77 10.02 -1.39 9.39
C GLY A 77 9.39 -2.35 10.40
N CYS A 78 10.11 -2.69 11.46
CA CYS A 78 9.65 -3.61 12.50
C CYS A 78 10.13 -3.16 13.88
N LYS A 79 9.58 -3.80 14.91
CA LYS A 79 9.98 -3.62 16.30
C LYS A 79 10.56 -4.93 16.84
N TYR A 80 11.56 -4.80 17.68
CA TYR A 80 12.07 -5.84 18.56
C TYR A 80 11.85 -5.39 20.02
N ASP A 81 11.97 -6.25 20.99
CA ASP A 81 11.74 -5.93 22.41
C ASP A 81 12.45 -4.65 22.86
N ASP A 82 13.75 -4.52 22.53
CA ASP A 82 14.58 -3.39 22.94
C ASP A 82 14.97 -2.46 21.78
N ALA A 83 14.50 -2.73 20.54
CA ALA A 83 14.93 -2.00 19.37
C ALA A 83 13.81 -1.79 18.35
N THR A 84 13.89 -0.69 17.59
CA THR A 84 12.97 -0.42 16.48
C THR A 84 13.78 -0.11 15.22
N VAL A 85 13.51 -0.86 14.17
CA VAL A 85 14.01 -0.58 12.81
C VAL A 85 13.00 0.33 12.12
N LYS A 86 13.41 1.54 11.77
CA LYS A 86 12.60 2.54 11.07
C LYS A 86 13.11 2.65 9.63
N LEU A 87 12.27 2.22 8.70
CA LEU A 87 12.51 2.32 7.26
C LEU A 87 11.38 3.13 6.64
N ASP A 88 11.66 4.35 6.22
CA ASP A 88 10.64 5.20 5.61
C ASP A 88 10.90 5.31 4.12
N TYR A 89 9.83 5.24 3.35
CA TYR A 89 9.86 5.22 1.88
C TYR A 89 8.97 6.29 1.27
N ILE A 90 9.32 6.70 0.07
CA ILE A 90 8.38 7.27 -0.89
C ILE A 90 7.92 6.13 -1.78
N ASN A 91 6.67 5.73 -1.63
CA ASN A 91 6.02 4.70 -2.44
C ASN A 91 5.40 5.36 -3.67
N VAL A 92 5.57 4.72 -4.83
CA VAL A 92 4.96 5.15 -6.10
C VAL A 92 4.05 4.03 -6.61
N PRO A 93 2.82 3.91 -6.06
CA PRO A 93 1.88 2.88 -6.52
C PRO A 93 1.42 3.17 -7.95
N ILE A 94 1.29 2.10 -8.73
CA ILE A 94 0.66 2.07 -10.05
C ILE A 94 -0.35 0.93 -10.00
N LEU A 95 -1.64 1.26 -9.96
CA LEU A 95 -2.69 0.28 -9.67
C LEU A 95 -3.74 0.26 -10.78
N ALA A 96 -4.21 -0.93 -11.10
CA ALA A 96 -5.47 -1.14 -11.77
C ALA A 96 -6.56 -1.29 -10.70
N ASN A 97 -7.64 -0.54 -10.83
CA ASN A 97 -8.80 -0.59 -9.96
C ASN A 97 -9.97 -1.15 -10.78
N VAL A 98 -10.61 -2.19 -10.26
CA VAL A 98 -11.79 -2.79 -10.89
C VAL A 98 -12.98 -2.56 -9.98
N TYR A 99 -13.90 -1.72 -10.43
CA TYR A 99 -15.15 -1.43 -9.73
C TYR A 99 -16.13 -2.59 -9.92
N VAL A 100 -16.33 -3.37 -8.87
CA VAL A 100 -17.21 -4.56 -8.89
C VAL A 100 -18.61 -4.26 -8.36
N ALA A 101 -18.78 -3.10 -7.69
CA ALA A 101 -20.06 -2.54 -7.28
C ALA A 101 -19.90 -1.03 -7.13
N LYS A 102 -21.03 -0.30 -7.00
CA LYS A 102 -21.00 1.16 -6.80
C LYS A 102 -20.13 1.52 -5.60
N GLY A 103 -19.08 2.30 -5.85
CA GLY A 103 -18.11 2.74 -4.86
C GLY A 103 -17.11 1.67 -4.41
N PHE A 104 -17.32 0.40 -4.72
CA PHE A 104 -16.43 -0.67 -4.27
C PHE A 104 -15.49 -1.13 -5.39
N ALA A 105 -14.19 -0.97 -5.19
CA ALA A 105 -13.17 -1.39 -6.13
C ALA A 105 -12.19 -2.40 -5.50
N VAL A 106 -11.77 -3.35 -6.32
CA VAL A 106 -10.63 -4.24 -6.06
C VAL A 106 -9.41 -3.65 -6.76
N LYS A 107 -8.28 -3.64 -6.07
CA LYS A 107 -7.03 -3.01 -6.55
C LYS A 107 -5.90 -4.01 -6.62
N LEU A 108 -5.14 -3.93 -7.69
CA LEU A 108 -3.93 -4.73 -7.91
C LEU A 108 -2.92 -3.91 -8.70
N GLY A 109 -1.63 -4.04 -8.39
CA GLY A 109 -0.63 -3.34 -9.18
C GLY A 109 0.81 -3.60 -8.76
N LEU A 110 1.65 -2.64 -9.07
CA LEU A 110 3.07 -2.60 -8.72
C LEU A 110 3.36 -1.31 -7.94
N GLN A 111 4.27 -1.41 -6.98
CA GLN A 111 4.66 -0.26 -6.17
C GLN A 111 6.16 -0.26 -5.95
N PRO A 112 6.93 0.41 -6.82
CA PRO A 112 8.28 0.77 -6.49
C PRO A 112 8.30 1.76 -5.31
N SER A 113 9.27 1.57 -4.41
CA SER A 113 9.44 2.34 -3.18
C SER A 113 10.88 2.78 -3.05
N PHE A 114 11.10 4.05 -2.76
CA PHE A 114 12.42 4.66 -2.62
C PHE A 114 12.68 4.98 -1.15
N LYS A 115 13.71 4.39 -0.56
CA LYS A 115 14.08 4.63 0.82
C LYS A 115 14.53 6.07 1.00
N VAL A 116 13.93 6.78 1.96
CA VAL A 116 14.24 8.17 2.29
C VAL A 116 14.81 8.32 3.69
N ASN A 117 14.55 7.34 4.58
CA ASN A 117 15.08 7.38 5.94
C ASN A 117 15.34 5.96 6.44
N TYR A 118 16.47 5.78 7.13
CA TYR A 118 16.78 4.53 7.82
C TYR A 118 17.40 4.85 9.18
N LYS A 119 16.69 4.47 10.24
CA LYS A 119 17.15 4.65 11.61
C LYS A 119 16.97 3.37 12.41
N TYR A 120 17.89 3.16 13.32
CA TYR A 120 17.84 2.12 14.32
C TYR A 120 17.69 2.79 15.68
N SER A 121 16.65 2.45 16.43
CA SER A 121 16.41 3.01 17.78
C SER A 121 16.53 1.90 18.82
N VAL A 122 17.30 2.17 19.86
CA VAL A 122 17.47 1.30 21.04
C VAL A 122 17.26 2.16 22.28
N ASP A 123 16.45 1.74 23.22
CA ASP A 123 16.14 2.44 24.48
C ASP A 123 15.75 3.91 24.34
N GLY A 124 15.14 4.28 23.20
CA GLY A 124 14.72 5.64 22.91
C GLY A 124 15.74 6.48 22.13
N ASP A 125 16.99 6.09 22.13
CA ASP A 125 18.04 6.73 21.32
C ASP A 125 17.97 6.26 19.86
N SER A 126 18.07 7.18 18.92
CA SER A 126 18.01 6.90 17.49
C SER A 126 19.36 7.05 16.84
N PHE A 127 19.83 5.99 16.20
CA PHE A 127 21.12 5.92 15.49
C PHE A 127 20.88 5.86 13.98
N ASP A 128 21.86 6.33 13.21
CA ASP A 128 21.86 6.22 11.76
C ASP A 128 22.01 4.74 11.37
N GLY A 129 20.97 4.18 10.75
CA GLY A 129 20.95 2.78 10.35
C GLY A 129 21.96 2.41 9.28
N GLU A 130 22.36 3.36 8.42
CA GLU A 130 23.41 3.15 7.40
C GLU A 130 24.79 2.95 8.02
N LYS A 131 25.02 3.48 9.22
CA LYS A 131 26.32 3.39 9.93
C LYS A 131 26.40 2.21 10.88
N TRP A 132 25.30 1.87 11.50
CA TRP A 132 25.27 0.94 12.64
C TRP A 132 24.45 -0.32 12.39
N GLY A 133 23.63 -0.37 11.32
CA GLY A 133 22.79 -1.50 10.94
C GLY A 133 23.25 -2.22 9.67
N PRO A 134 22.56 -3.30 9.28
CA PRO A 134 22.77 -3.92 7.98
C PRO A 134 22.40 -2.93 6.88
N LYS A 135 23.11 -2.95 5.75
CA LYS A 135 22.86 -2.05 4.63
C LYS A 135 21.46 -2.31 4.05
N ALA A 136 20.57 -1.32 4.22
CA ALA A 136 19.23 -1.38 3.65
C ALA A 136 19.22 -0.99 2.18
N ASN A 137 18.47 -1.72 1.35
CA ASN A 137 18.31 -1.42 -0.06
C ASN A 137 17.65 -0.05 -0.28
N GLY A 138 18.17 0.73 -1.22
CA GLY A 138 17.63 2.06 -1.54
C GLY A 138 16.31 2.00 -2.29
N VAL A 139 16.03 0.90 -2.99
CA VAL A 139 14.81 0.67 -3.78
C VAL A 139 14.20 -0.65 -3.35
N ASP A 140 12.91 -0.63 -3.11
CA ASP A 140 12.07 -1.81 -2.86
C ASP A 140 10.96 -1.90 -3.90
N LEU A 141 10.50 -3.11 -4.19
CA LEU A 141 9.37 -3.37 -5.07
C LEU A 141 8.35 -4.21 -4.32
N SER A 142 7.11 -3.80 -4.34
CA SER A 142 5.98 -4.55 -3.79
C SER A 142 4.84 -4.72 -4.78
N ILE A 143 4.00 -5.71 -4.52
CA ILE A 143 2.74 -5.96 -5.22
C ILE A 143 1.61 -5.61 -4.26
N PRO A 144 0.97 -4.44 -4.40
CA PRO A 144 -0.23 -4.09 -3.65
C PRO A 144 -1.43 -4.87 -4.16
N VAL A 145 -2.18 -5.44 -3.21
CA VAL A 145 -3.50 -6.04 -3.42
C VAL A 145 -4.44 -5.45 -2.39
N GLY A 146 -5.60 -4.95 -2.80
CA GLY A 146 -6.47 -4.28 -1.86
C GLY A 146 -7.88 -4.08 -2.35
N VAL A 147 -8.64 -3.38 -1.53
CA VAL A 147 -10.00 -2.97 -1.81
C VAL A 147 -10.18 -1.53 -1.38
N SER A 148 -11.10 -0.82 -2.03
CA SER A 148 -11.51 0.50 -1.58
C SER A 148 -13.02 0.67 -1.68
N TYR A 149 -13.54 1.52 -0.81
CA TYR A 149 -14.92 1.93 -0.86
C TYR A 149 -15.02 3.46 -0.89
N GLU A 150 -15.72 3.96 -1.87
CA GLU A 150 -15.96 5.39 -2.07
C GLU A 150 -17.42 5.75 -1.74
N TYR A 151 -17.58 6.76 -0.91
CA TYR A 151 -18.87 7.34 -0.56
C TYR A 151 -18.77 8.86 -0.53
N ASN A 152 -19.55 9.55 -1.35
CA ASN A 152 -19.52 11.02 -1.46
C ASN A 152 -18.10 11.60 -1.58
N ASN A 153 -17.29 11.06 -2.49
CA ASN A 153 -15.89 11.41 -2.73
C ASN A 153 -14.91 11.03 -1.59
N PHE A 154 -15.39 10.59 -0.43
CA PHE A 154 -14.51 9.99 0.57
C PHE A 154 -14.18 8.54 0.19
N VAL A 155 -12.91 8.20 0.25
CA VAL A 155 -12.44 6.86 -0.10
C VAL A 155 -11.73 6.24 1.09
N LEU A 156 -12.28 5.15 1.60
CA LEU A 156 -11.58 4.24 2.51
C LEU A 156 -10.87 3.17 1.68
N ASP A 157 -9.57 3.06 1.84
CA ASP A 157 -8.72 2.16 1.07
C ASP A 157 -7.96 1.26 2.04
N GLY A 158 -8.04 -0.05 1.84
CA GLY A 158 -7.30 -1.07 2.57
C GLY A 158 -6.51 -1.92 1.60
N ARG A 159 -5.19 -1.96 1.76
CA ARG A 159 -4.31 -2.74 0.88
C ARG A 159 -3.23 -3.47 1.64
N TYR A 160 -2.83 -4.61 1.12
CA TYR A 160 -1.66 -5.34 1.56
C TYR A 160 -0.57 -5.25 0.49
N ASN A 161 0.61 -4.77 0.88
CA ASN A 161 1.75 -4.60 0.00
C ASN A 161 2.72 -5.77 0.23
N PHE A 162 2.73 -6.71 -0.71
CA PHE A 162 3.64 -7.87 -0.69
C PHE A 162 5.01 -7.45 -1.20
N GLY A 163 6.02 -7.38 -0.35
CA GLY A 163 7.41 -7.13 -0.77
C GLY A 163 7.92 -8.24 -1.68
N VAL A 164 8.46 -7.86 -2.84
CA VAL A 164 9.06 -8.77 -3.82
C VAL A 164 10.58 -8.78 -3.66
N THR A 165 11.17 -7.62 -3.47
CA THR A 165 12.61 -7.44 -3.28
C THR A 165 13.00 -7.59 -1.82
N LYS A 166 14.29 -7.79 -1.56
CA LYS A 166 14.83 -7.85 -0.20
C LYS A 166 14.95 -6.44 0.38
N ALA A 167 14.61 -6.28 1.65
CA ALA A 167 14.76 -5.01 2.36
C ALA A 167 16.23 -4.67 2.64
N PHE A 168 17.09 -5.69 2.84
CA PHE A 168 18.51 -5.54 3.15
C PHE A 168 19.41 -6.21 2.11
N ASP A 169 20.57 -5.59 1.87
CA ASP A 169 21.64 -6.10 0.98
C ASP A 169 22.51 -7.10 1.76
N SER A 170 21.93 -8.20 2.19
CA SER A 170 22.61 -9.28 2.90
C SER A 170 22.34 -10.62 2.23
N LYS A 171 23.37 -11.47 2.16
CA LYS A 171 23.22 -12.86 1.71
C LYS A 171 22.53 -13.74 2.75
N ALA A 172 22.64 -13.38 4.02
CA ALA A 172 22.08 -14.12 5.16
C ALA A 172 20.61 -13.76 5.42
N GLU A 173 20.22 -12.49 5.18
CA GLU A 173 18.86 -12.03 5.39
C GLU A 173 18.07 -11.98 4.08
N LYS A 174 16.95 -12.68 4.05
CA LYS A 174 16.01 -12.69 2.92
C LYS A 174 14.77 -11.84 3.21
N SER A 175 14.79 -11.07 4.29
CA SER A 175 13.66 -10.28 4.78
C SER A 175 13.11 -9.32 3.72
N LYS A 176 11.80 -9.33 3.56
CA LYS A 176 11.06 -8.46 2.64
C LYS A 176 10.06 -7.63 3.43
N ASN A 177 9.73 -6.46 2.92
CA ASN A 177 8.69 -5.64 3.51
C ASN A 177 7.30 -6.31 3.35
N SER A 178 6.54 -6.31 4.43
CA SER A 178 5.17 -6.81 4.50
C SER A 178 4.33 -5.74 5.18
N VAL A 179 3.45 -5.07 4.42
CA VAL A 179 2.77 -3.88 4.92
C VAL A 179 1.28 -3.96 4.66
N PHE A 180 0.51 -3.98 5.74
CA PHE A 180 -0.93 -3.70 5.67
C PHE A 180 -1.14 -2.20 5.83
N GLN A 181 -1.82 -1.58 4.87
CA GLN A 181 -2.05 -0.13 4.82
C GLN A 181 -3.54 0.15 4.81
N ILE A 182 -3.98 1.08 5.67
CA ILE A 182 -5.34 1.62 5.66
C ILE A 182 -5.24 3.13 5.49
N THR A 183 -5.93 3.70 4.51
CA THR A 183 -5.96 5.15 4.29
C THR A 183 -7.37 5.66 4.05
N LEU A 184 -7.62 6.88 4.50
CA LEU A 184 -8.78 7.67 4.16
C LEU A 184 -8.34 8.81 3.22
N GLY A 185 -9.03 8.97 2.11
CA GLY A 185 -8.77 10.00 1.13
C GLY A 185 -10.04 10.72 0.72
N TYR A 186 -9.86 11.79 -0.05
CA TYR A 186 -10.96 12.52 -0.69
C TYR A 186 -10.62 12.71 -2.17
N LYS A 187 -11.55 12.35 -3.06
CA LYS A 187 -11.39 12.53 -4.51
C LYS A 187 -11.90 13.89 -4.96
N PHE A 188 -11.07 14.58 -5.70
CA PHE A 188 -11.39 15.81 -6.44
C PHE A 188 -11.44 15.48 -7.92
N ASP A 189 -12.53 15.80 -8.59
CA ASP A 189 -12.61 15.78 -10.05
C ASP A 189 -11.77 16.93 -10.62
N LEU A 190 -11.02 16.66 -11.71
CA LEU A 190 -10.10 17.62 -12.36
C LEU A 190 -10.60 18.02 -13.73
#